data_77a43e17594fc6b206a69b7af1fb43e7
#
_entry.id   77a43e17594fc6b206a69b7af1fb43e7
#
_cell.length_a   1.000
_cell.length_b   1.000
_cell.length_c   1.000
_cell.angle_alpha   90.00
_cell.angle_beta   90.00
_cell.angle_gamma   90.00
#
_symmetry.space_group_name_H-M   'P 1'
#
loop_
_entity.id
_entity.type
_entity.pdbx_description
1 polymer ?
#
loop_
_entity_poly.entity_id
_entity_poly.type
_entity_poly.pdbx_seq_one_letter_code
_entity_poly.pdbx_strand_id
1 'polypeptide(L)'
;ELPTPTRNGYEFVGWTGERITTPQTSVKIPKGSTGNKAYTANWKVIRYTITLVTNGGAVIASIRYTVEDSVTLPIPPERPGYEFAGWVLDGSGQFPSTPMIIPEGSTGDRIYEAEWRVATYTITYVSHGKAYNWVQYTINNQIYFGLPEEDPSYYLPGYTFVGWKIDGVSGTPRSYMLPKGSYGNRTATMLWEPIP
;
A
#
# COMPACT_ATOMS: atom_id res chain seq x y z
N GLU A 1 8.06 40.41 32.66
CA GLU A 1 7.89 39.00 32.42
C GLU A 1 8.50 38.63 31.06
N LEU A 2 9.18 37.47 30.97
CA LEU A 2 9.70 36.99 29.70
C LEU A 2 8.57 36.53 28.80
N PRO A 3 8.66 36.75 27.47
CA PRO A 3 7.65 36.28 26.52
C PRO A 3 7.66 34.75 26.43
N THR A 4 6.53 34.15 26.06
CA THR A 4 6.46 32.74 25.71
C THR A 4 6.86 32.58 24.25
N PRO A 5 7.99 31.92 23.93
CA PRO A 5 8.43 31.70 22.57
C PRO A 5 7.66 30.54 21.92
N THR A 6 7.68 30.50 20.61
CA THR A 6 7.13 29.38 19.81
C THR A 6 8.22 28.74 18.97
N ARG A 7 8.16 27.42 18.82
CA ARG A 7 9.04 26.65 17.94
C ARG A 7 8.23 25.54 17.28
N ASN A 8 8.21 25.51 15.95
CA ASN A 8 7.44 24.52 15.18
C ASN A 8 7.83 23.09 15.57
N GLY A 9 6.86 22.25 15.89
CA GLY A 9 7.07 20.86 16.30
C GLY A 9 7.56 20.66 17.73
N TYR A 10 7.60 21.73 18.55
CA TYR A 10 8.04 21.68 19.94
C TYR A 10 7.08 22.39 20.87
N GLU A 11 6.97 21.87 22.07
CA GLU A 11 6.29 22.47 23.21
C GLU A 11 7.30 23.24 24.04
N PHE A 12 6.99 24.50 24.41
CA PHE A 12 7.82 25.27 25.32
C PHE A 12 7.67 24.72 26.73
N VAL A 13 8.77 24.28 27.33
CA VAL A 13 8.79 23.71 28.67
C VAL A 13 9.07 24.79 29.72
N GLY A 14 9.79 25.86 29.38
CA GLY A 14 10.11 26.95 30.27
C GLY A 14 11.51 27.51 30.07
N TRP A 15 11.78 28.58 30.79
CA TRP A 15 13.05 29.28 30.84
C TRP A 15 13.96 28.70 31.92
N THR A 16 15.23 28.50 31.63
CA THR A 16 16.32 28.33 32.60
C THR A 16 17.31 29.48 32.47
N GLY A 17 18.11 29.75 33.50
CA GLY A 17 19.11 30.79 33.48
C GLY A 17 19.20 31.49 34.85
N GLU A 18 20.22 32.33 35.05
CA GLU A 18 20.48 32.92 36.34
C GLU A 18 20.48 31.86 37.47
N ARG A 19 19.52 31.96 38.39
CA ARG A 19 19.30 31.02 39.50
C ARG A 19 18.16 30.03 39.21
N ILE A 20 17.65 29.98 37.96
CA ILE A 20 16.56 29.12 37.58
C ILE A 20 17.16 27.84 36.94
N THR A 21 17.28 26.80 37.73
CA THR A 21 17.87 25.50 37.31
C THR A 21 16.83 24.53 36.75
N THR A 22 15.56 24.71 37.10
CA THR A 22 14.42 23.93 36.56
C THR A 22 13.58 24.84 35.67
N PRO A 23 13.19 24.40 34.47
CA PRO A 23 12.41 25.23 33.55
C PRO A 23 11.14 25.81 34.19
N GLN A 24 10.92 27.11 34.02
CA GLN A 24 9.75 27.84 34.50
C GLN A 24 9.08 28.55 33.32
N THR A 25 7.78 28.36 33.15
CA THR A 25 7.00 28.99 32.08
C THR A 25 6.76 30.48 32.26
N SER A 26 6.81 30.97 33.50
CA SER A 26 6.69 32.39 33.83
C SER A 26 7.91 32.83 34.62
N VAL A 27 8.66 33.78 34.07
CA VAL A 27 9.83 34.38 34.70
C VAL A 27 9.68 35.88 34.68
N LYS A 28 9.67 36.49 35.88
CA LYS A 28 9.60 37.95 36.06
C LYS A 28 10.96 38.47 36.50
N ILE A 29 11.47 39.46 35.78
CA ILE A 29 12.64 40.22 36.20
C ILE A 29 12.15 41.31 37.16
N PRO A 30 12.58 41.32 38.43
CA PRO A 30 12.12 42.31 39.39
C PRO A 30 12.49 43.74 38.98
N LYS A 31 11.62 44.68 39.32
CA LYS A 31 11.92 46.12 39.14
C LYS A 31 13.18 46.51 39.93
N GLY A 32 14.07 47.25 39.29
CA GLY A 32 15.36 47.62 39.88
C GLY A 32 16.49 46.64 39.70
N SER A 33 16.24 45.52 38.96
CA SER A 33 17.31 44.61 38.55
C SER A 33 18.32 45.32 37.64
N THR A 34 19.61 45.07 37.86
CA THR A 34 20.72 45.59 37.06
C THR A 34 21.56 44.47 36.47
N GLY A 35 22.39 44.80 35.48
CA GLY A 35 23.30 43.85 34.82
C GLY A 35 22.64 43.02 33.71
N ASN A 36 23.49 42.44 32.85
CA ASN A 36 23.06 41.56 31.78
C ASN A 36 22.54 40.24 32.34
N LYS A 37 21.46 39.73 31.76
CA LYS A 37 20.82 38.47 32.15
C LYS A 37 20.64 37.58 30.92
N ALA A 38 20.94 36.32 31.07
CA ALA A 38 20.75 35.31 30.01
C ALA A 38 19.74 34.26 30.47
N TYR A 39 18.79 33.95 29.60
CA TYR A 39 17.82 32.90 29.81
C TYR A 39 17.78 31.98 28.58
N THR A 40 17.65 30.70 28.82
CA THR A 40 17.58 29.68 27.79
C THR A 40 16.17 29.10 27.74
N ALA A 41 15.55 29.09 26.56
CA ALA A 41 14.29 28.43 26.33
C ALA A 41 14.51 26.91 26.23
N ASN A 42 13.72 26.16 26.99
CA ASN A 42 13.76 24.70 26.97
C ASN A 42 12.54 24.17 26.21
N TRP A 43 12.74 23.11 25.43
CA TRP A 43 11.79 22.59 24.53
C TRP A 43 11.62 21.09 24.68
N LYS A 44 10.40 20.59 24.46
CA LYS A 44 10.07 19.17 24.33
C LYS A 44 9.53 18.94 22.94
N VAL A 45 10.07 17.97 22.23
CA VAL A 45 9.56 17.60 20.90
C VAL A 45 8.14 17.04 21.00
N ILE A 46 7.27 17.49 20.11
CA ILE A 46 5.89 17.00 20.02
C ILE A 46 5.88 15.72 19.18
N ARG A 47 5.13 14.71 19.63
CA ARG A 47 4.93 13.46 18.89
C ARG A 47 3.61 13.48 18.18
N TYR A 48 3.64 13.14 16.89
CA TYR A 48 2.49 13.04 16.01
C TYR A 48 2.26 11.60 15.59
N THR A 49 1.09 11.32 15.03
CA THR A 49 0.68 9.98 14.58
C THR A 49 0.34 10.01 13.11
N ILE A 50 0.84 9.03 12.36
CA ILE A 50 0.40 8.72 11.01
C ILE A 50 -0.50 7.49 11.11
N THR A 51 -1.75 7.63 10.69
CA THR A 51 -2.70 6.52 10.58
C THR A 51 -2.76 6.06 9.13
N LEU A 52 -2.68 4.74 8.92
CA LEU A 52 -2.69 4.11 7.60
C LEU A 52 -3.98 3.32 7.41
N VAL A 53 -4.85 3.80 6.51
CA VAL A 53 -6.10 3.14 6.13
C VAL A 53 -5.85 2.33 4.87
N THR A 54 -5.89 1.00 4.98
CA THR A 54 -5.46 0.11 3.89
C THR A 54 -6.54 -0.20 2.87
N ASN A 55 -7.79 0.24 3.06
CA ASN A 55 -8.90 0.12 2.11
C ASN A 55 -9.05 -1.31 1.53
N GLY A 56 -9.10 -2.30 2.42
CA GLY A 56 -9.26 -3.72 2.05
C GLY A 56 -7.96 -4.52 1.93
N GLY A 57 -6.81 -3.89 2.11
CA GLY A 57 -5.54 -4.58 2.39
C GLY A 57 -5.44 -4.98 3.87
N ALA A 58 -4.39 -5.73 4.23
CA ALA A 58 -4.13 -6.08 5.62
C ALA A 58 -3.81 -4.84 6.47
N VAL A 59 -4.21 -4.86 7.73
CA VAL A 59 -4.03 -3.74 8.66
C VAL A 59 -2.55 -3.48 8.91
N ILE A 60 -2.16 -2.21 8.88
CA ILE A 60 -0.82 -1.73 9.23
C ILE A 60 -0.92 -0.87 10.49
N ALA A 61 0.03 -1.06 11.41
CA ALA A 61 0.09 -0.25 12.62
C ALA A 61 0.37 1.23 12.30
N SER A 62 -0.19 2.13 13.09
CA SER A 62 0.13 3.56 13.00
C SER A 62 1.61 3.84 13.33
N ILE A 63 2.15 4.88 12.71
CA ILE A 63 3.54 5.29 12.86
C ILE A 63 3.59 6.54 13.73
N ARG A 64 4.48 6.56 14.72
CA ARG A 64 4.79 7.76 15.52
C ARG A 64 5.96 8.49 14.91
N TYR A 65 5.88 9.82 14.85
CA TYR A 65 6.95 10.66 14.34
C TYR A 65 7.01 12.00 15.04
N THR A 66 8.08 12.72 14.85
CA THR A 66 8.34 14.06 15.34
C THR A 66 8.77 14.96 14.19
N VAL A 67 8.95 16.24 14.44
CA VAL A 67 9.48 17.20 13.47
C VAL A 67 10.92 16.89 13.03
N GLU A 68 11.62 16.06 13.78
CA GLU A 68 13.02 15.66 13.52
C GLU A 68 13.13 14.41 12.64
N ASP A 69 12.00 13.75 12.34
CA ASP A 69 11.97 12.50 11.62
C ASP A 69 11.65 12.71 10.13
N SER A 70 12.28 11.90 9.28
CA SER A 70 11.84 11.65 7.91
C SER A 70 11.25 10.23 7.86
N VAL A 71 9.98 10.11 7.42
CA VAL A 71 9.26 8.84 7.43
C VAL A 71 8.88 8.43 6.02
N THR A 72 9.32 7.24 5.60
CA THR A 72 8.82 6.60 4.39
C THR A 72 7.69 5.64 4.77
N LEU A 73 6.51 5.82 4.17
CA LEU A 73 5.38 4.93 4.42
C LEU A 73 5.63 3.54 3.84
N PRO A 74 5.28 2.46 4.57
CA PRO A 74 5.44 1.10 4.09
C PRO A 74 4.52 0.82 2.90
N ILE A 75 4.92 -0.10 2.03
CA ILE A 75 4.02 -0.69 1.05
C ILE A 75 3.09 -1.64 1.82
N PRO A 76 1.75 -1.53 1.65
CA PRO A 76 0.84 -2.43 2.34
C PRO A 76 1.00 -3.88 1.83
N PRO A 77 0.65 -4.88 2.66
CA PRO A 77 0.61 -6.27 2.23
C PRO A 77 -0.28 -6.47 1.00
N GLU A 78 -0.02 -7.55 0.26
CA GLU A 78 -0.79 -7.89 -0.94
C GLU A 78 -2.30 -7.92 -0.69
N ARG A 79 -3.04 -7.39 -1.65
CA ARG A 79 -4.49 -7.49 -1.77
C ARG A 79 -4.82 -8.31 -3.01
N PRO A 80 -5.28 -9.56 -2.88
CA PRO A 80 -5.55 -10.42 -4.01
C PRO A 80 -6.43 -9.76 -5.08
N GLY A 81 -6.01 -9.78 -6.33
CA GLY A 81 -6.74 -9.16 -7.44
C GLY A 81 -6.49 -7.67 -7.63
N TYR A 82 -5.64 -7.05 -6.84
CA TYR A 82 -5.34 -5.63 -6.90
C TYR A 82 -3.84 -5.35 -6.85
N GLU A 83 -3.46 -4.22 -7.41
CA GLU A 83 -2.12 -3.63 -7.32
C GLU A 83 -2.18 -2.35 -6.49
N PHE A 84 -1.20 -2.18 -5.60
CA PHE A 84 -1.10 -0.96 -4.82
C PHE A 84 -0.68 0.21 -5.72
N ALA A 85 -1.53 1.24 -5.79
CA ALA A 85 -1.28 2.43 -6.60
C ALA A 85 -0.51 3.51 -5.85
N GLY A 86 -0.57 3.51 -4.51
CA GLY A 86 0.12 4.47 -3.66
C GLY A 86 -0.73 4.93 -2.48
N TRP A 87 -0.15 5.77 -1.66
CA TRP A 87 -0.81 6.45 -0.54
C TRP A 87 -1.34 7.81 -0.96
N VAL A 88 -2.50 8.19 -0.46
CA VAL A 88 -3.11 9.51 -0.60
C VAL A 88 -3.34 10.10 0.78
N LEU A 89 -2.93 11.35 1.00
CA LEU A 89 -3.25 12.07 2.22
C LEU A 89 -4.76 12.39 2.23
N ASP A 90 -5.44 12.01 3.29
CA ASP A 90 -6.89 12.24 3.45
C ASP A 90 -7.27 13.72 3.23
N GLY A 91 -8.31 13.94 2.46
CA GLY A 91 -8.82 15.27 2.12
C GLY A 91 -7.91 16.11 1.22
N SER A 92 -6.77 15.60 0.74
CA SER A 92 -5.81 16.38 -0.07
C SER A 92 -6.21 16.54 -1.52
N GLY A 93 -6.99 15.60 -2.08
CA GLY A 93 -7.29 15.54 -3.52
C GLY A 93 -6.06 15.26 -4.39
N GLN A 94 -4.95 14.82 -3.80
CA GLN A 94 -3.72 14.49 -4.53
C GLN A 94 -3.81 13.10 -5.18
N PHE A 95 -2.95 12.87 -6.18
CA PHE A 95 -2.80 11.54 -6.77
C PHE A 95 -2.02 10.60 -5.84
N PRO A 96 -2.27 9.28 -5.92
CA PRO A 96 -1.52 8.29 -5.17
C PRO A 96 -0.01 8.38 -5.44
N SER A 97 0.80 8.26 -4.38
CA SER A 97 2.26 8.28 -4.50
C SER A 97 2.89 7.08 -3.79
N THR A 98 3.89 6.50 -4.46
CA THR A 98 4.74 5.45 -3.89
C THR A 98 6.18 5.57 -4.47
N PRO A 99 7.24 5.70 -3.65
CA PRO A 99 7.17 5.83 -2.19
C PRO A 99 6.51 7.14 -1.75
N MET A 100 5.78 7.11 -0.63
CA MET A 100 5.30 8.31 0.04
C MET A 100 6.25 8.64 1.18
N ILE A 101 6.85 9.82 1.13
CA ILE A 101 7.82 10.30 2.12
C ILE A 101 7.26 11.53 2.82
N ILE A 102 7.22 11.49 4.15
CA ILE A 102 6.94 12.63 5.01
C ILE A 102 8.30 13.20 5.40
N PRO A 103 8.67 14.40 4.92
CA PRO A 103 10.00 14.95 5.17
C PRO A 103 10.16 15.45 6.61
N GLU A 104 11.43 15.54 7.06
CA GLU A 104 11.82 16.26 8.26
C GLU A 104 11.22 17.69 8.25
N GLY A 105 10.88 18.21 9.40
CA GLY A 105 10.17 19.49 9.54
C GLY A 105 8.64 19.36 9.50
N SER A 106 8.11 18.19 9.15
CA SER A 106 6.66 17.93 9.13
C SER A 106 6.08 17.89 10.54
N THR A 107 4.86 18.40 10.68
CA THR A 107 4.11 18.43 11.95
C THR A 107 2.65 18.00 11.73
N GLY A 108 1.96 17.66 12.82
CA GLY A 108 0.54 17.34 12.86
C GLY A 108 0.25 15.83 12.63
N ASP A 109 -0.87 15.38 13.17
CA ASP A 109 -1.39 14.04 12.89
C ASP A 109 -1.84 13.96 11.43
N ARG A 110 -1.66 12.80 10.81
CA ARG A 110 -1.96 12.57 9.40
C ARG A 110 -2.69 11.24 9.20
N ILE A 111 -3.59 11.21 8.23
CA ILE A 111 -4.26 9.99 7.79
C ILE A 111 -3.91 9.81 6.32
N TYR A 112 -3.40 8.63 5.98
CA TYR A 112 -3.15 8.24 4.60
C TYR A 112 -4.03 7.04 4.24
N GLU A 113 -4.62 7.10 3.07
CA GLU A 113 -5.45 6.04 2.51
C GLU A 113 -4.73 5.35 1.36
N ALA A 114 -4.77 4.01 1.35
CA ALA A 114 -4.23 3.22 0.27
C ALA A 114 -5.18 3.24 -0.93
N GLU A 115 -4.65 3.60 -2.08
CA GLU A 115 -5.34 3.46 -3.35
C GLU A 115 -4.90 2.17 -4.05
N TRP A 116 -5.88 1.47 -4.64
CA TRP A 116 -5.71 0.20 -5.30
C TRP A 116 -6.29 0.23 -6.72
N ARG A 117 -5.59 -0.39 -7.64
CA ARG A 117 -6.07 -0.63 -9.01
C ARG A 117 -6.37 -2.10 -9.18
N VAL A 118 -7.39 -2.43 -9.96
CA VAL A 118 -7.67 -3.83 -10.32
C VAL A 118 -6.49 -4.36 -11.14
N ALA A 119 -5.91 -5.47 -10.69
CA ALA A 119 -4.79 -6.12 -11.37
C ALA A 119 -5.26 -6.86 -12.63
N THR A 120 -4.41 -6.87 -13.64
CA THR A 120 -4.63 -7.62 -14.88
C THR A 120 -3.74 -8.85 -14.89
N TYR A 121 -4.33 -10.01 -15.17
CA TYR A 121 -3.66 -11.29 -15.24
C TYR A 121 -3.79 -11.89 -16.64
N THR A 122 -2.92 -12.84 -16.96
CA THR A 122 -2.90 -13.52 -18.25
C THR A 122 -3.22 -15.01 -18.07
N ILE A 123 -4.09 -15.53 -18.91
CA ILE A 123 -4.24 -16.98 -19.13
C ILE A 123 -3.54 -17.31 -20.44
N THR A 124 -2.56 -18.19 -20.38
CA THR A 124 -1.86 -18.71 -21.56
C THR A 124 -2.46 -20.08 -21.92
N TYR A 125 -2.96 -20.21 -23.14
CA TYR A 125 -3.50 -21.45 -23.66
C TYR A 125 -2.39 -22.27 -24.33
N VAL A 126 -2.29 -23.53 -23.94
CA VAL A 126 -1.26 -24.44 -24.43
C VAL A 126 -1.90 -25.67 -25.05
N SER A 127 -1.45 -26.06 -26.23
CA SER A 127 -1.77 -27.34 -26.88
C SER A 127 -0.49 -27.97 -27.45
N HIS A 128 -0.33 -29.29 -27.29
CA HIS A 128 0.87 -30.02 -27.75
C HIS A 128 2.20 -29.40 -27.30
N GLY A 129 2.26 -28.91 -26.07
CA GLY A 129 3.46 -28.28 -25.48
C GLY A 129 3.79 -26.90 -26.05
N LYS A 130 2.93 -26.30 -26.85
CA LYS A 130 3.12 -24.97 -27.43
C LYS A 130 1.99 -24.02 -27.01
N ALA A 131 2.36 -22.82 -26.57
CA ALA A 131 1.41 -21.75 -26.40
C ALA A 131 0.87 -21.31 -27.75
N TYR A 132 -0.46 -21.22 -27.89
CA TYR A 132 -1.12 -20.84 -29.14
C TYR A 132 -1.99 -19.59 -29.00
N ASN A 133 -2.41 -19.24 -27.78
CA ASN A 133 -3.25 -18.09 -27.50
C ASN A 133 -3.04 -17.60 -26.08
N TRP A 134 -3.50 -16.38 -25.80
CA TRP A 134 -3.56 -15.83 -24.45
C TRP A 134 -4.74 -14.86 -24.32
N VAL A 135 -5.24 -14.70 -23.12
CA VAL A 135 -6.28 -13.73 -22.78
C VAL A 135 -5.94 -13.01 -21.49
N GLN A 136 -6.21 -11.72 -21.44
CA GLN A 136 -6.13 -10.96 -20.20
C GLN A 136 -7.46 -11.00 -19.46
N TYR A 137 -7.38 -11.04 -18.15
CA TYR A 137 -8.55 -11.00 -17.28
C TYR A 137 -8.24 -10.30 -15.96
N THR A 138 -9.30 -9.92 -15.28
CA THR A 138 -9.26 -9.32 -13.94
C THR A 138 -10.22 -10.09 -13.03
N ILE A 139 -10.23 -9.77 -11.75
CA ILE A 139 -11.19 -10.37 -10.78
C ILE A 139 -12.66 -10.11 -11.16
N ASN A 140 -12.95 -9.18 -12.06
CA ASN A 140 -14.29 -8.87 -12.51
C ASN A 140 -14.77 -9.74 -13.67
N ASN A 141 -13.89 -10.54 -14.27
CA ASN A 141 -14.19 -11.39 -15.41
C ASN A 141 -14.59 -12.81 -15.01
N GLN A 142 -15.42 -13.43 -15.83
CA GLN A 142 -15.58 -14.87 -15.92
C GLN A 142 -14.94 -15.35 -17.22
N ILE A 143 -14.20 -16.46 -17.20
CA ILE A 143 -13.56 -17.01 -18.39
C ILE A 143 -14.07 -18.44 -18.60
N TYR A 144 -14.64 -18.68 -19.76
CA TYR A 144 -15.12 -20.01 -20.15
C TYR A 144 -14.06 -20.76 -20.95
N PHE A 145 -13.73 -21.94 -20.51
CA PHE A 145 -12.92 -22.92 -21.24
C PHE A 145 -13.87 -23.93 -21.89
N GLY A 146 -14.10 -23.75 -23.17
CA GLY A 146 -15.02 -24.58 -23.96
C GLY A 146 -14.37 -25.84 -24.50
N LEU A 147 -15.13 -26.55 -25.31
CA LEU A 147 -14.66 -27.72 -26.03
C LEU A 147 -13.89 -27.29 -27.29
N PRO A 148 -12.72 -27.88 -27.61
CA PRO A 148 -11.97 -27.56 -28.82
C PRO A 148 -12.75 -27.85 -30.13
N GLU A 149 -13.73 -28.72 -30.06
CA GLU A 149 -14.60 -29.06 -31.20
C GLU A 149 -15.46 -27.85 -31.67
N GLU A 150 -15.61 -26.84 -30.80
CA GLU A 150 -16.27 -25.57 -31.11
C GLU A 150 -15.38 -24.65 -31.95
N ASP A 151 -14.06 -24.91 -32.00
CA ASP A 151 -13.09 -24.19 -32.83
C ASP A 151 -12.20 -25.17 -33.63
N PRO A 152 -12.46 -25.37 -34.93
CA PRO A 152 -11.71 -26.29 -35.76
C PRO A 152 -10.21 -26.05 -35.84
N SER A 153 -9.72 -24.85 -35.47
CA SER A 153 -8.30 -24.50 -35.51
C SER A 153 -7.46 -25.26 -34.46
N TYR A 154 -8.10 -25.81 -33.43
CA TYR A 154 -7.43 -26.55 -32.35
C TYR A 154 -7.60 -28.07 -32.45
N TYR A 155 -8.33 -28.53 -33.43
CA TYR A 155 -8.56 -29.97 -33.65
C TYR A 155 -7.27 -30.70 -34.04
N LEU A 156 -6.99 -31.81 -33.36
CA LEU A 156 -5.85 -32.67 -33.65
C LEU A 156 -6.36 -33.98 -34.30
N PRO A 157 -6.14 -34.19 -35.62
CA PRO A 157 -6.54 -35.44 -36.28
C PRO A 157 -5.90 -36.65 -35.61
N GLY A 158 -6.71 -37.71 -35.35
CA GLY A 158 -6.24 -38.93 -34.71
C GLY A 158 -6.13 -38.85 -33.17
N TYR A 159 -6.62 -37.78 -32.54
CA TYR A 159 -6.67 -37.65 -31.11
C TYR A 159 -8.05 -37.21 -30.61
N THR A 160 -8.37 -37.60 -29.38
CA THR A 160 -9.57 -37.17 -28.65
C THR A 160 -9.20 -36.20 -27.56
N PHE A 161 -9.96 -35.12 -27.45
CA PHE A 161 -9.79 -34.16 -26.33
C PHE A 161 -10.25 -34.78 -25.01
N VAL A 162 -9.35 -34.83 -24.03
CA VAL A 162 -9.63 -35.37 -22.69
C VAL A 162 -10.18 -34.29 -21.76
N GLY A 163 -9.59 -33.13 -21.79
CA GLY A 163 -9.97 -32.02 -20.88
C GLY A 163 -8.89 -30.95 -20.76
N TRP A 164 -9.17 -30.02 -19.93
CA TRP A 164 -8.27 -28.91 -19.58
C TRP A 164 -7.51 -29.19 -18.31
N LYS A 165 -6.20 -29.01 -18.32
CA LYS A 165 -5.37 -28.85 -17.12
C LYS A 165 -5.15 -27.36 -16.92
N ILE A 166 -5.76 -26.78 -15.88
CA ILE A 166 -5.73 -25.35 -15.61
C ILE A 166 -5.06 -25.12 -14.25
N ASP A 167 -4.11 -24.18 -14.18
CA ASP A 167 -3.45 -23.82 -12.92
C ASP A 167 -4.48 -23.39 -11.88
N GLY A 168 -4.39 -23.95 -10.66
CA GLY A 168 -5.30 -23.68 -9.56
C GLY A 168 -6.69 -24.32 -9.67
N VAL A 169 -6.93 -25.19 -10.67
CA VAL A 169 -8.16 -25.96 -10.81
C VAL A 169 -7.86 -27.45 -10.65
N SER A 170 -8.63 -28.12 -9.80
CA SER A 170 -8.48 -29.56 -9.57
C SER A 170 -9.06 -30.38 -10.73
N GLY A 171 -8.39 -31.48 -11.06
CA GLY A 171 -8.82 -32.40 -12.13
C GLY A 171 -8.58 -31.88 -13.54
N THR A 172 -9.26 -32.52 -14.51
CA THR A 172 -9.15 -32.24 -15.94
C THR A 172 -10.55 -32.07 -16.55
N PRO A 173 -11.28 -31.01 -16.21
CA PRO A 173 -12.64 -30.83 -16.71
C PRO A 173 -12.65 -30.65 -18.23
N ARG A 174 -13.65 -31.20 -18.91
CA ARG A 174 -13.84 -31.02 -20.37
C ARG A 174 -14.27 -29.59 -20.72
N SER A 175 -15.00 -28.96 -19.81
CA SER A 175 -15.30 -27.51 -19.84
C SER A 175 -15.25 -26.94 -18.43
N TYR A 176 -14.88 -25.67 -18.30
CA TYR A 176 -14.76 -25.02 -17.01
C TYR A 176 -15.09 -23.53 -17.09
N MET A 177 -15.77 -23.03 -16.08
CA MET A 177 -16.00 -21.60 -15.90
C MET A 177 -15.11 -21.07 -14.77
N LEU A 178 -14.07 -20.32 -15.11
CA LEU A 178 -13.28 -19.59 -14.12
C LEU A 178 -14.17 -18.47 -13.54
N PRO A 179 -14.47 -18.49 -12.23
CA PRO A 179 -15.43 -17.56 -11.66
C PRO A 179 -14.84 -16.16 -11.48
N LYS A 180 -15.71 -15.15 -11.35
CA LYS A 180 -15.34 -13.82 -10.84
C LYS A 180 -14.63 -13.96 -9.50
N GLY A 181 -13.71 -13.04 -9.23
CA GLY A 181 -12.85 -13.08 -8.04
C GLY A 181 -11.59 -13.92 -8.22
N SER A 182 -11.44 -14.63 -9.35
CA SER A 182 -10.21 -15.34 -9.66
C SER A 182 -9.09 -14.36 -9.98
N TYR A 183 -7.86 -14.68 -9.54
CA TYR A 183 -6.68 -13.86 -9.73
C TYR A 183 -5.43 -14.73 -10.00
N GLY A 184 -4.35 -14.09 -10.42
CA GLY A 184 -3.07 -14.73 -10.76
C GLY A 184 -2.98 -15.15 -12.21
N ASN A 185 -1.76 -15.16 -12.74
CA ASN A 185 -1.49 -15.72 -14.07
C ASN A 185 -1.73 -17.23 -14.07
N ARG A 186 -2.23 -17.75 -15.17
CA ARG A 186 -2.57 -19.17 -15.32
C ARG A 186 -2.11 -19.71 -16.66
N THR A 187 -1.79 -21.00 -16.66
CA THR A 187 -1.67 -21.80 -17.87
C THR A 187 -2.86 -22.74 -17.97
N ALA A 188 -3.48 -22.81 -19.13
CA ALA A 188 -4.55 -23.74 -19.44
C ALA A 188 -4.08 -24.64 -20.59
N THR A 189 -3.84 -25.92 -20.29
CA THR A 189 -3.30 -26.88 -21.23
C THR A 189 -4.40 -27.84 -21.69
N MET A 190 -4.59 -27.99 -23.01
CA MET A 190 -5.41 -29.02 -23.61
C MET A 190 -4.72 -30.37 -23.49
N LEU A 191 -5.43 -31.35 -22.97
CA LEU A 191 -4.97 -32.75 -22.91
C LEU A 191 -5.64 -33.56 -23.99
N TRP A 192 -4.85 -34.36 -24.69
CA TRP A 192 -5.25 -35.15 -25.83
C TRP A 192 -4.78 -36.61 -25.69
N GLU A 193 -5.61 -37.57 -26.09
CA GLU A 193 -5.27 -38.99 -26.14
C GLU A 193 -5.45 -39.52 -27.57
N PRO A 194 -4.58 -40.44 -28.05
CA PRO A 194 -4.75 -41.08 -29.37
C PRO A 194 -6.10 -41.80 -29.47
N ILE A 195 -6.73 -41.70 -30.61
CA ILE A 195 -7.90 -42.54 -30.95
C ILE A 195 -7.38 -43.96 -31.25
N PRO A 196 -7.94 -45.03 -30.61
CA PRO A 196 -7.52 -46.40 -30.83
C PRO A 196 -7.61 -46.84 -32.29
#